data_19c8a8031becfdf5cf8f2364191e5d4d
#
_entry.id   19c8a8031becfdf5cf8f2364191e5d4d
#
_cell.length_a   1.000
_cell.length_b   1.000
_cell.length_c   1.000
_cell.angle_alpha   90.00
_cell.angle_beta   90.00
_cell.angle_gamma   90.00
#
_symmetry.space_group_name_H-M   'P 1'
#
loop_
_entity.id
_entity.type
_entity.pdbx_description
1 polymer ?
#
loop_
_entity_poly.entity_id
_entity_poly.type
_entity_poly.pdbx_seq_one_letter_code
_entity_poly.pdbx_strand_id
1 'polypeptide(L)'
;MAGISDVIEKFLKEMLENSEDGIIEIGRNDLASKFSCAPSQINYVLTTRFSSTNGYYIESHRGGSGYIKISTLSNEDVFFNSVFDYLENNVITFNEGRRIVDRLFELGYITKRERFIILHAISDNSLCVDTKAKDSLRANILLNILYSFGRKND
;
A
#
# COMPACT_ATOMS: atom_id res chain seq x y z
N MET A 1 -28.37 11.75 1.89
CA MET A 1 -27.65 12.77 2.69
C MET A 1 -26.24 12.30 2.98
N ALA A 2 -25.28 13.17 2.75
CA ALA A 2 -23.89 12.86 3.08
C ALA A 2 -23.71 12.85 4.62
N GLY A 3 -23.16 11.76 5.14
CA GLY A 3 -22.80 11.67 6.56
C GLY A 3 -21.55 12.49 6.87
N ILE A 4 -21.26 12.64 8.16
CA ILE A 4 -20.06 13.39 8.60
C ILE A 4 -18.77 12.80 8.00
N SER A 5 -18.70 11.47 7.86
CA SER A 5 -17.54 10.79 7.26
C SER A 5 -17.33 11.21 5.81
N ASP A 6 -18.40 11.36 5.04
CA ASP A 6 -18.33 11.80 3.65
C ASP A 6 -17.85 13.25 3.53
N VAL A 7 -18.31 14.10 4.44
CA VAL A 7 -17.91 15.52 4.48
C VAL A 7 -16.43 15.65 4.81
N ILE A 8 -15.95 14.90 5.80
CA ILE A 8 -14.54 14.90 6.20
C ILE A 8 -13.67 14.38 5.06
N GLU A 9 -14.07 13.26 4.43
CA GLU A 9 -13.37 12.68 3.28
C GLU A 9 -13.22 13.70 2.16
N LYS A 10 -14.32 14.36 1.79
CA LYS A 10 -14.31 15.37 0.72
C LYS A 10 -13.37 16.53 1.06
N PHE A 11 -13.41 17.03 2.28
CA PHE A 11 -12.54 18.10 2.74
C PHE A 11 -11.06 17.75 2.63
N LEU A 12 -10.69 16.56 3.11
CA LEU A 12 -9.30 16.11 3.07
C LEU A 12 -8.83 15.86 1.63
N LYS A 13 -9.67 15.32 0.78
CA LYS A 13 -9.34 15.12 -0.65
C LYS A 13 -9.12 16.44 -1.36
N GLU A 14 -9.95 17.44 -1.09
CA GLU A 14 -9.77 18.79 -1.65
C GLU A 14 -8.46 19.42 -1.19
N MET A 15 -8.10 19.25 0.08
CA MET A 15 -6.81 19.72 0.59
C MET A 15 -5.64 19.06 -0.14
N LEU A 16 -5.72 17.75 -0.35
CA LEU A 16 -4.68 16.99 -1.07
C LEU A 16 -4.55 17.43 -2.52
N GLU A 17 -5.68 17.64 -3.21
CA GLU A 17 -5.69 18.13 -4.59
C GLU A 17 -5.08 19.53 -4.72
N ASN A 18 -5.29 20.38 -3.73
CA ASN A 18 -4.77 21.75 -3.72
C ASN A 18 -3.32 21.83 -3.22
N SER A 19 -2.75 20.74 -2.70
CA SER A 19 -1.36 20.70 -2.28
C SER A 19 -0.45 20.51 -3.50
N GLU A 20 0.72 21.13 -3.47
CA GLU A 20 1.68 21.03 -4.59
C GLU A 20 2.33 19.66 -4.68
N ASP A 21 2.53 19.01 -3.55
CA ASP A 21 3.28 17.75 -3.45
C ASP A 21 2.40 16.54 -3.10
N GLY A 22 1.07 16.72 -3.01
CA GLY A 22 0.15 15.65 -2.62
C GLY A 22 0.27 15.22 -1.16
N ILE A 23 0.79 16.09 -0.31
CA ILE A 23 1.00 15.83 1.12
C ILE A 23 0.33 16.93 1.93
N ILE A 24 -0.42 16.55 2.96
CA ILE A 24 -0.99 17.49 3.93
C ILE A 24 -0.66 17.07 5.35
N GLU A 25 -0.50 18.05 6.22
CA GLU A 25 -0.36 17.84 7.66
C GLU A 25 -1.48 18.59 8.37
N ILE A 26 -2.17 17.94 9.29
CA ILE A 26 -3.27 18.55 10.00
C ILE A 26 -3.36 18.00 11.42
N GLY A 27 -3.66 18.89 12.38
CA GLY A 27 -3.89 18.50 13.77
C GLY A 27 -5.18 17.71 13.89
N ARG A 28 -5.11 16.55 14.58
CA ARG A 28 -6.28 15.70 14.77
C ARG A 28 -7.38 16.39 15.53
N ASN A 29 -7.01 17.13 16.58
CA ASN A 29 -7.98 17.89 17.38
C ASN A 29 -8.56 19.07 16.60
N ASP A 30 -7.76 19.73 15.77
CA ASP A 30 -8.23 20.81 14.91
C ASP A 30 -9.27 20.32 13.93
N LEU A 31 -9.03 19.14 13.35
CA LEU A 31 -9.96 18.54 12.42
C LEU A 31 -11.27 18.14 13.10
N ALA A 32 -11.18 17.53 14.29
CA ALA A 32 -12.36 17.17 15.07
C ALA A 32 -13.17 18.40 15.47
N SER A 33 -12.50 19.47 15.88
CA SER A 33 -13.16 20.74 16.23
C SER A 33 -13.84 21.38 15.03
N LYS A 34 -13.17 21.35 13.86
CA LYS A 34 -13.73 21.94 12.63
C LYS A 34 -15.06 21.29 12.24
N PHE A 35 -15.18 19.99 12.40
CA PHE A 35 -16.38 19.25 12.05
C PHE A 35 -17.30 18.96 13.22
N SER A 36 -16.98 19.48 14.41
CA SER A 36 -17.76 19.29 15.63
C SER A 36 -18.06 17.81 15.88
N CYS A 37 -17.05 16.97 15.75
CA CYS A 37 -17.18 15.52 15.94
C CYS A 37 -16.13 15.00 16.92
N ALA A 38 -16.29 13.74 17.34
CA ALA A 38 -15.34 13.09 18.23
C ALA A 38 -14.07 12.69 17.44
N PRO A 39 -12.88 12.66 18.10
CA PRO A 39 -11.66 12.16 17.49
C PRO A 39 -11.76 10.76 16.90
N SER A 40 -12.62 9.92 17.48
CA SER A 40 -12.88 8.57 16.94
C SER A 40 -13.50 8.58 15.55
N GLN A 41 -14.30 9.60 15.24
CA GLN A 41 -14.85 9.78 13.89
C GLN A 41 -13.74 10.11 12.87
N ILE A 42 -12.78 10.93 13.28
CA ILE A 42 -11.62 11.22 12.43
C ILE A 42 -10.82 9.95 12.16
N ASN A 43 -10.54 9.16 13.20
CA ASN A 43 -9.83 7.89 13.04
C ASN A 43 -10.58 6.93 12.13
N TYR A 44 -11.90 6.87 12.23
CA TYR A 44 -12.73 6.02 11.37
C TYR A 44 -12.59 6.43 9.90
N VAL A 45 -12.65 7.71 9.59
CA VAL A 45 -12.47 8.22 8.21
C VAL A 45 -11.08 7.86 7.68
N LEU A 46 -10.04 8.08 8.49
CA LEU A 46 -8.66 7.81 8.09
C LEU A 46 -8.45 6.31 7.79
N THR A 47 -8.96 5.43 8.64
CA THR A 47 -8.76 3.99 8.44
C THR A 47 -9.61 3.41 7.33
N THR A 48 -10.79 3.95 7.06
CA THR A 48 -11.71 3.41 6.05
C THR A 48 -11.62 4.09 4.69
N ARG A 49 -11.26 5.38 4.63
CA ARG A 49 -11.28 6.16 3.38
C ARG A 49 -9.89 6.55 2.88
N PHE A 50 -8.87 6.51 3.75
CA PHE A 50 -7.51 6.92 3.43
C PHE A 50 -6.50 5.80 3.69
N SER A 51 -6.91 4.56 3.51
CA SER A 51 -6.02 3.41 3.60
C SER A 51 -5.12 3.31 2.36
N SER A 52 -4.06 2.52 2.45
CA SER A 52 -3.14 2.29 1.32
C SER A 52 -3.86 1.68 0.11
N THR A 53 -4.89 0.85 0.34
CA THR A 53 -5.72 0.28 -0.74
C THR A 53 -6.52 1.33 -1.48
N ASN A 54 -6.79 2.46 -0.85
CA ASN A 54 -7.49 3.60 -1.46
C ASN A 54 -6.54 4.62 -2.10
N GLY A 55 -5.23 4.40 -2.01
CA GLY A 55 -4.24 5.24 -2.65
C GLY A 55 -3.60 6.27 -1.76
N TYR A 56 -3.59 6.07 -0.44
CA TYR A 56 -3.06 7.03 0.53
C TYR A 56 -2.12 6.36 1.52
N TYR A 57 -1.22 7.16 2.10
CA TYR A 57 -0.36 6.75 3.19
C TYR A 57 -0.54 7.72 4.35
N ILE A 58 -0.72 7.19 5.55
CA ILE A 58 -0.96 8.00 6.75
C ILE A 58 0.13 7.76 7.77
N GLU A 59 0.71 8.85 8.28
CA GLU A 59 1.60 8.84 9.43
C GLU A 59 0.92 9.58 10.57
N SER A 60 0.91 8.99 11.76
CA SER A 60 0.44 9.64 12.98
C SER A 60 1.62 10.01 13.84
N HIS A 61 1.67 11.25 14.26
CA HIS A 61 2.71 11.75 15.16
C HIS A 61 2.10 12.08 16.50
N ARG A 62 2.66 11.50 17.55
CA ARG A 62 2.26 11.78 18.93
C ARG A 62 3.22 12.80 19.51
N GLY A 63 2.68 13.89 20.04
CA GLY A 63 3.43 14.96 20.66
C GLY A 63 2.57 16.22 20.67
N GLY A 64 2.43 16.86 21.82
CA GLY A 64 1.49 17.95 21.96
C GLY A 64 0.06 17.50 21.70
N SER A 65 -0.64 18.17 20.80
CA SER A 65 -2.02 17.80 20.41
C SER A 65 -2.08 16.67 19.36
N GLY A 66 -0.94 16.17 18.88
CA GLY A 66 -0.87 15.17 17.84
C GLY A 66 -1.29 15.67 16.46
N TYR A 67 -0.58 15.25 15.43
CA TYR A 67 -0.97 15.58 14.06
C TYR A 67 -0.89 14.34 13.17
N ILE A 68 -1.57 14.41 12.03
CA ILE A 68 -1.55 13.39 11.02
C ILE A 68 -0.97 13.97 9.74
N LYS A 69 -0.23 13.14 9.03
CA LYS A 69 0.30 13.46 7.71
C LYS A 69 -0.33 12.48 6.72
N ILE A 70 -1.01 13.00 5.72
CA ILE A 70 -1.64 12.20 4.66
C ILE A 70 -0.90 12.48 3.37
N SER A 71 -0.44 11.42 2.71
CA SER A 71 0.25 11.50 1.42
C SER A 71 -0.55 10.73 0.39
N THR A 72 -0.68 11.30 -0.82
CA THR A 72 -1.27 10.60 -1.96
C THR A 72 -0.19 9.68 -2.54
N LEU A 73 -0.54 8.41 -2.74
CA LEU A 73 0.34 7.43 -3.37
C LEU A 73 0.13 7.43 -4.87
N SER A 74 1.20 7.22 -5.63
CA SER A 74 1.07 6.93 -7.07
C SER A 74 0.41 5.56 -7.25
N ASN A 75 -0.13 5.28 -8.43
CA ASN A 75 -0.69 3.96 -8.74
C ASN A 75 0.35 2.85 -8.58
N GLU A 76 1.60 3.16 -8.84
CA GLU A 76 2.72 2.24 -8.66
C GLU A 76 2.95 1.93 -7.19
N ASP A 77 3.00 2.96 -6.34
CA ASP A 77 3.17 2.80 -4.90
C ASP A 77 2.01 2.00 -4.28
N VAL A 78 0.79 2.24 -4.73
CA VAL A 78 -0.38 1.48 -4.28
C VAL A 78 -0.22 0.00 -4.60
N PHE A 79 0.20 -0.32 -5.82
CA PHE A 79 0.44 -1.70 -6.22
C PHE A 79 1.50 -2.35 -5.35
N PHE A 80 2.67 -1.71 -5.19
CA PHE A 80 3.75 -2.25 -4.37
C PHE A 80 3.32 -2.49 -2.93
N ASN A 81 2.70 -1.50 -2.30
CA ASN A 81 2.28 -1.63 -0.91
C ASN A 81 1.27 -2.76 -0.72
N SER A 82 0.31 -2.89 -1.64
CA SER A 82 -0.68 -3.96 -1.58
C SER A 82 -0.05 -5.34 -1.72
N VAL A 83 0.91 -5.48 -2.62
CA VAL A 83 1.61 -6.75 -2.83
C VAL A 83 2.50 -7.09 -1.65
N PHE A 84 3.24 -6.11 -1.11
CA PHE A 84 4.06 -6.32 0.09
C PHE A 84 3.22 -6.83 1.25
N ASP A 85 2.12 -6.14 1.55
CA ASP A 85 1.22 -6.54 2.64
C ASP A 85 0.68 -7.96 2.44
N TYR A 86 0.32 -8.29 1.21
CA TYR A 86 -0.20 -9.61 0.89
C TYR A 86 0.86 -10.69 1.09
N LEU A 87 2.06 -10.49 0.57
CA LEU A 87 3.15 -11.47 0.64
C LEU A 87 3.69 -11.67 2.06
N GLU A 88 3.65 -10.63 2.89
CA GLU A 88 4.08 -10.73 4.29
C GLU A 88 3.13 -11.61 5.11
N ASN A 89 1.87 -11.66 4.74
CA ASN A 89 0.83 -12.30 5.54
C ASN A 89 0.24 -13.56 4.90
N ASN A 90 0.62 -13.91 3.68
CA ASN A 90 0.03 -15.02 2.96
C ASN A 90 1.09 -15.85 2.25
N VAL A 91 0.77 -17.14 2.08
CA VAL A 91 1.47 -18.00 1.14
C VAL A 91 0.83 -17.85 -0.23
N ILE A 92 1.55 -18.15 -1.32
CA ILE A 92 1.03 -17.98 -2.67
C ILE A 92 1.27 -19.23 -3.52
N THR A 93 0.28 -19.55 -4.36
CA THR A 93 0.42 -20.56 -5.39
C THR A 93 1.25 -19.99 -6.56
N PHE A 94 1.70 -20.87 -7.45
CA PHE A 94 2.41 -20.42 -8.66
C PHE A 94 1.55 -19.46 -9.50
N ASN A 95 0.26 -19.75 -9.67
CA ASN A 95 -0.63 -18.88 -10.46
C ASN A 95 -0.78 -17.50 -9.86
N GLU A 96 -0.87 -17.40 -8.54
CA GLU A 96 -0.90 -16.11 -7.85
C GLU A 96 0.41 -15.33 -8.03
N GLY A 97 1.53 -16.02 -7.87
CA GLY A 97 2.85 -15.44 -8.10
C GLY A 97 3.04 -14.97 -9.53
N ARG A 98 2.58 -15.75 -10.49
CA ARG A 98 2.63 -15.38 -11.91
C ARG A 98 1.86 -14.10 -12.20
N ARG A 99 0.69 -13.93 -11.60
CA ARG A 99 -0.09 -12.69 -11.78
C ARG A 99 0.65 -11.48 -11.27
N ILE A 100 1.32 -11.61 -10.13
CA ILE A 100 2.15 -10.53 -9.57
C ILE A 100 3.30 -10.20 -10.52
N VAL A 101 4.01 -11.20 -11.01
CA VAL A 101 5.14 -11.03 -11.92
C VAL A 101 4.70 -10.41 -13.25
N ASP A 102 3.58 -10.88 -13.80
CA ASP A 102 3.01 -10.31 -15.02
C ASP A 102 2.67 -8.84 -14.85
N ARG A 103 2.12 -8.48 -13.69
CA ARG A 103 1.79 -7.08 -13.40
C ARG A 103 3.04 -6.21 -13.28
N LEU A 104 4.09 -6.71 -12.65
CA LEU A 104 5.39 -6.03 -12.61
C LEU A 104 5.91 -5.74 -14.01
N PHE A 105 5.78 -6.71 -14.91
CA PHE A 105 6.17 -6.55 -16.31
C PHE A 105 5.31 -5.49 -17.03
N GLU A 106 3.99 -5.56 -16.88
CA GLU A 106 3.07 -4.59 -17.49
C GLU A 106 3.34 -3.16 -17.02
N LEU A 107 3.71 -3.00 -15.76
CA LEU A 107 4.03 -1.69 -15.20
C LEU A 107 5.45 -1.21 -15.53
N GLY A 108 6.24 -2.03 -16.21
CA GLY A 108 7.58 -1.64 -16.64
C GLY A 108 8.67 -1.78 -15.59
N TYR A 109 8.42 -2.45 -14.47
CA TYR A 109 9.43 -2.66 -13.43
C TYR A 109 10.48 -3.69 -13.80
N ILE A 110 10.10 -4.65 -14.63
CA ILE A 110 11.00 -5.73 -15.06
C ILE A 110 10.97 -5.87 -16.57
N THR A 111 12.08 -6.37 -17.11
CA THR A 111 12.20 -6.69 -18.52
C THR A 111 11.53 -8.03 -18.81
N LYS A 112 11.33 -8.33 -20.08
CA LYS A 112 10.81 -9.64 -20.52
C LYS A 112 11.72 -10.78 -20.07
N ARG A 113 13.03 -10.59 -20.13
CA ARG A 113 14.00 -11.58 -19.68
C ARG A 113 13.92 -11.80 -18.17
N GLU A 114 13.84 -10.74 -17.41
CA GLU A 114 13.70 -10.82 -15.96
C GLU A 114 12.40 -11.52 -15.57
N ARG A 115 11.32 -11.25 -16.28
CA ARG A 115 10.04 -11.93 -16.08
C ARG A 115 10.21 -13.46 -16.25
N PHE A 116 10.85 -13.90 -17.31
CA PHE A 116 11.11 -15.32 -17.53
C PHE A 116 11.95 -15.93 -16.40
N ILE A 117 13.01 -15.26 -16.01
CA ILE A 117 13.90 -15.73 -14.93
C ILE A 117 13.12 -15.87 -13.62
N ILE A 118 12.35 -14.88 -13.26
CA ILE A 118 11.58 -14.88 -12.02
C ILE A 118 10.53 -15.99 -12.04
N LEU A 119 9.80 -16.16 -13.14
CA LEU A 119 8.78 -17.20 -13.26
C LEU A 119 9.38 -18.60 -13.10
N HIS A 120 10.56 -18.85 -13.67
CA HIS A 120 11.25 -20.14 -13.49
C HIS A 120 11.73 -20.32 -12.05
N ALA A 121 12.24 -19.26 -11.44
CA ALA A 121 12.73 -19.32 -10.06
C ALA A 121 11.63 -19.67 -9.05
N ILE A 122 10.41 -19.21 -9.26
CA ILE A 122 9.28 -19.46 -8.36
C ILE A 122 8.41 -20.65 -8.76
N SER A 123 8.76 -21.34 -9.83
CA SER A 123 7.99 -22.48 -10.32
C SER A 123 8.06 -23.67 -9.34
N ASP A 124 7.05 -24.51 -9.38
CA ASP A 124 7.01 -25.73 -8.56
C ASP A 124 8.22 -26.62 -8.80
N ASN A 125 8.72 -26.66 -10.03
CA ASN A 125 9.90 -27.46 -10.38
C ASN A 125 11.18 -26.97 -9.72
N SER A 126 11.28 -25.68 -9.47
CA SER A 126 12.45 -25.08 -8.80
C SER A 126 12.38 -25.23 -7.29
N LEU A 127 11.19 -25.30 -6.74
CA LEU A 127 10.96 -25.40 -5.29
C LEU A 127 10.86 -26.86 -4.87
N CYS A 128 12.00 -27.52 -4.76
CA CYS A 128 12.09 -28.97 -4.45
C CYS A 128 11.89 -29.26 -2.97
N VAL A 129 10.71 -28.88 -2.45
CA VAL A 129 10.29 -29.11 -1.07
C VAL A 129 8.87 -29.64 -1.08
N ASP A 130 8.33 -30.01 0.08
CA ASP A 130 6.95 -30.48 0.16
C ASP A 130 5.95 -29.35 -0.19
N THR A 131 4.72 -29.73 -0.53
CA THR A 131 3.72 -28.82 -1.07
C THR A 131 3.42 -27.62 -0.17
N LYS A 132 3.40 -27.85 1.16
CA LYS A 132 3.15 -26.75 2.11
C LYS A 132 4.27 -25.74 2.13
N ALA A 133 5.51 -26.20 2.04
CA ALA A 133 6.67 -25.33 2.05
C ALA A 133 6.86 -24.57 0.73
N LYS A 134 6.42 -25.12 -0.40
CA LYS A 134 6.55 -24.46 -1.71
C LYS A 134 5.89 -23.09 -1.73
N ASP A 135 4.64 -22.99 -1.29
CA ASP A 135 3.87 -21.77 -1.36
C ASP A 135 4.43 -20.70 -0.42
N SER A 136 4.94 -21.12 0.73
CA SER A 136 5.63 -20.22 1.67
C SER A 136 6.97 -19.72 1.09
N LEU A 137 7.77 -20.60 0.52
CA LEU A 137 9.04 -20.23 -0.13
C LEU A 137 8.80 -19.28 -1.29
N ARG A 138 7.80 -19.57 -2.10
CA ARG A 138 7.46 -18.74 -3.26
C ARG A 138 7.12 -17.31 -2.81
N ALA A 139 6.31 -17.16 -1.78
CA ALA A 139 5.98 -15.85 -1.22
C ALA A 139 7.23 -15.11 -0.73
N ASN A 140 8.10 -15.82 -0.03
CA ASN A 140 9.35 -15.22 0.49
C ASN A 140 10.30 -14.82 -0.64
N ILE A 141 10.41 -15.64 -1.69
CA ILE A 141 11.25 -15.31 -2.84
C ILE A 141 10.74 -14.05 -3.53
N LEU A 142 9.43 -13.97 -3.81
CA LEU A 142 8.85 -12.77 -4.43
C LEU A 142 8.98 -11.55 -3.53
N LEU A 143 8.77 -11.68 -2.25
CA LEU A 143 8.93 -10.58 -1.30
C LEU A 143 10.36 -10.03 -1.36
N ASN A 144 11.37 -10.90 -1.36
CA ASN A 144 12.77 -10.49 -1.46
C ASN A 144 13.10 -9.85 -2.82
N ILE A 145 12.52 -10.37 -3.89
CA ILE A 145 12.68 -9.75 -5.22
C ILE A 145 12.10 -8.34 -5.22
N LEU A 146 10.93 -8.14 -4.62
CA LEU A 146 10.34 -6.81 -4.52
C LEU A 146 11.19 -5.85 -3.70
N TYR A 147 11.86 -6.33 -2.65
CA TYR A 147 12.81 -5.51 -1.91
C TYR A 147 13.97 -5.03 -2.79
N SER A 148 14.36 -5.81 -3.82
CA SER A 148 15.44 -5.42 -4.73
C SER A 148 15.08 -4.25 -5.63
N PHE A 149 13.80 -4.01 -5.89
CA PHE A 149 13.36 -2.84 -6.65
C PHE A 149 13.51 -1.55 -5.85
N GLY A 150 13.90 -1.71 -4.67
CA GLY A 150 14.38 -0.72 -3.78
C GLY A 150 13.60 0.57 -3.76
N ARG A 151 13.28 1.04 -2.65
CA ARG A 151 12.95 2.43 -2.53
C ARG A 151 14.06 3.19 -3.23
N LYS A 152 13.75 3.77 -4.39
CA LYS A 152 14.68 4.50 -5.26
C LYS A 152 15.46 5.63 -4.58
N ASN A 153 15.43 5.71 -3.28
CA ASN A 153 15.93 6.85 -2.51
C ASN A 153 16.99 6.50 -1.50
N ASP A 154 17.52 5.30 -1.59
CA ASP A 154 18.63 4.93 -0.71
C ASP A 154 19.95 5.01 -1.46
#